data_fd97f8f23a9ca178a3af48f9d3431f3d
#
_entry.id   fd97f8f23a9ca178a3af48f9d3431f3d
#
_cell.length_a   1.000
_cell.length_b   1.000
_cell.length_c   1.000
_cell.angle_alpha   90.00
_cell.angle_beta   90.00
_cell.angle_gamma   90.00
#
_symmetry.space_group_name_H-M   'P 1'
#
loop_
_entity.id
_entity.type
_entity.pdbx_description
1 polymer ?
#
loop_
_entity_poly.entity_id
_entity_poly.type
_entity_poly.pdbx_seq_one_letter_code
_entity_poly.pdbx_strand_id
1 'polypeptide(L)'
;HLREGSLVADRGRHNIGYLKDITPYGATFQPLDLKGYQKEKALLYVSLRDAYERLYRYESLRREANVPWREHLNTCYDEFVMRYGNLNAKQNVKLVMMDAGGRDILSLERMENGKFVKADIFEHPVSFAVESHANVGSPEEALSASLNKYGTVNLDYMREITDSTAEDLLTALQGRRSEEHTS
;
A
#
# COMPACT_ATOMS: atom_id res chain seq x y z
N HIS A 1 -8.75 -6.33 -7.42
CA HIS A 1 -9.51 -7.03 -8.43
C HIS A 1 -9.98 -8.40 -7.92
N LEU A 2 -11.28 -8.52 -7.77
CA LEU A 2 -11.86 -9.72 -7.16
C LEU A 2 -11.90 -10.88 -8.14
N ARG A 3 -11.63 -12.06 -7.66
CA ARG A 3 -11.62 -13.29 -8.44
C ARG A 3 -12.42 -14.38 -7.71
N GLU A 4 -12.64 -15.48 -8.40
CA GLU A 4 -13.37 -16.60 -7.82
C GLU A 4 -12.68 -17.09 -6.55
N GLY A 5 -13.47 -17.34 -5.51
CA GLY A 5 -12.95 -17.70 -4.19
C GLY A 5 -12.51 -16.52 -3.34
N SER A 6 -12.68 -15.27 -3.80
CA SER A 6 -12.42 -14.10 -2.96
C SER A 6 -13.45 -14.00 -1.84
N LEU A 7 -12.98 -13.69 -0.64
CA LEU A 7 -13.86 -13.34 0.46
C LEU A 7 -14.46 -11.96 0.21
N VAL A 8 -15.76 -11.83 0.40
CA VAL A 8 -16.46 -10.56 0.21
C VAL A 8 -17.43 -10.33 1.37
N ALA A 9 -17.67 -9.05 1.66
CA ALA A 9 -18.60 -8.65 2.70
C ALA A 9 -19.90 -8.15 2.09
N ASP A 10 -21.03 -8.69 2.55
CA ASP A 10 -22.32 -8.09 2.35
C ASP A 10 -22.63 -7.21 3.55
N ARG A 11 -22.27 -5.94 3.45
CA ARG A 11 -22.35 -5.03 4.58
C ARG A 11 -23.78 -4.67 4.94
N GLY A 12 -24.69 -4.73 3.97
CA GLY A 12 -26.11 -4.50 4.23
C GLY A 12 -26.72 -5.57 5.14
N ARG A 13 -26.27 -6.81 5.01
CA ARG A 13 -26.72 -7.93 5.83
C ARG A 13 -25.73 -8.31 6.93
N HIS A 14 -24.64 -7.57 7.05
CA HIS A 14 -23.56 -7.87 7.99
C HIS A 14 -23.09 -9.32 7.88
N ASN A 15 -22.80 -9.74 6.65
CA ASN A 15 -22.43 -11.11 6.35
C ASN A 15 -21.14 -11.18 5.53
N ILE A 16 -20.53 -12.36 5.50
CA ILE A 16 -19.29 -12.63 4.77
C ILE A 16 -19.47 -13.90 3.95
N GLY A 17 -18.84 -13.98 2.81
CA GLY A 17 -18.93 -15.15 1.95
C GLY A 17 -17.91 -15.12 0.83
N TYR A 18 -18.04 -16.08 -0.07
CA TYR A 18 -17.17 -16.20 -1.24
C TYR A 18 -17.87 -15.70 -2.49
N LEU A 19 -17.08 -15.12 -3.41
CA LEU A 19 -17.53 -14.93 -4.79
C LEU A 19 -17.34 -16.22 -5.58
N LYS A 20 -18.40 -16.63 -6.25
CA LYS A 20 -18.42 -17.82 -7.11
C LYS A 20 -19.07 -17.48 -8.46
N ASP A 21 -18.81 -18.29 -9.47
CA ASP A 21 -19.44 -18.21 -10.79
C ASP A 21 -19.38 -16.80 -11.37
N ILE A 22 -18.19 -16.22 -11.38
CA ILE A 22 -17.97 -14.86 -11.87
C ILE A 22 -18.11 -14.83 -13.39
N THR A 23 -19.02 -13.99 -13.89
CA THR A 23 -19.24 -13.75 -15.31
C THR A 23 -19.24 -12.24 -15.57
N PRO A 24 -19.24 -11.80 -16.85
CA PRO A 24 -19.38 -10.36 -17.16
C PRO A 24 -20.69 -9.76 -16.65
N TYR A 25 -21.68 -10.59 -16.35
CA TYR A 25 -23.00 -10.13 -15.92
C TYR A 25 -23.21 -10.17 -14.41
N GLY A 26 -22.30 -10.75 -13.66
CA GLY A 26 -22.41 -10.82 -12.21
C GLY A 26 -21.66 -11.99 -11.61
N ALA A 27 -21.93 -12.25 -10.35
CA ALA A 27 -21.32 -13.34 -9.60
C ALA A 27 -22.30 -13.84 -8.54
N THR A 28 -22.06 -15.06 -8.05
CA THR A 28 -22.82 -15.63 -6.96
C THR A 28 -22.10 -15.38 -5.64
N PHE A 29 -22.86 -14.93 -4.64
CA PHE A 29 -22.38 -14.82 -3.27
C PHE A 29 -22.72 -16.10 -2.51
N GLN A 30 -21.69 -16.79 -2.04
CA GLN A 30 -21.86 -17.99 -1.23
C GLN A 30 -21.56 -17.65 0.23
N PRO A 31 -22.59 -17.58 1.11
CA PRO A 31 -22.37 -17.20 2.51
C PRO A 31 -21.48 -18.18 3.25
N LEU A 32 -20.67 -17.65 4.18
CA LEU A 32 -19.94 -18.45 5.16
C LEU A 32 -20.63 -18.34 6.51
N ASP A 33 -20.68 -19.45 7.21
CA ASP A 33 -21.27 -19.50 8.56
C ASP A 33 -20.20 -19.16 9.59
N LEU A 34 -19.85 -17.87 9.68
CA LEU A 34 -18.95 -17.34 10.69
C LEU A 34 -19.76 -16.53 11.70
N LYS A 35 -19.45 -16.70 12.97
CA LYS A 35 -20.19 -16.07 14.06
C LYS A 35 -19.26 -15.35 15.02
N GLY A 36 -19.81 -14.34 15.72
CA GLY A 36 -19.11 -13.61 16.76
C GLY A 36 -17.86 -12.92 16.24
N TYR A 37 -16.76 -13.05 16.99
CA TYR A 37 -15.53 -12.37 16.65
C TYR A 37 -14.91 -12.87 15.33
N GLN A 38 -15.19 -14.09 14.92
CA GLN A 38 -14.68 -14.62 13.64
C GLN A 38 -15.27 -13.85 12.46
N LYS A 39 -16.57 -13.51 12.51
CA LYS A 39 -17.20 -12.68 11.50
C LYS A 39 -16.61 -11.27 11.50
N GLU A 40 -16.47 -10.67 12.66
CA GLU A 40 -15.89 -9.33 12.77
C GLU A 40 -14.45 -9.30 12.26
N LYS A 41 -13.65 -10.31 12.61
CA LYS A 41 -12.28 -10.44 12.10
C LYS A 41 -12.28 -10.54 10.57
N ALA A 42 -13.14 -11.37 10.00
CA ALA A 42 -13.23 -11.54 8.55
C ALA A 42 -13.64 -10.24 7.85
N LEU A 43 -14.57 -9.48 8.44
CA LEU A 43 -14.99 -8.19 7.91
C LEU A 43 -13.85 -7.16 7.93
N LEU A 44 -13.06 -7.12 9.00
CA LEU A 44 -11.87 -6.26 9.04
C LEU A 44 -10.81 -6.70 8.04
N TYR A 45 -10.61 -8.01 7.89
CA TYR A 45 -9.72 -8.54 6.87
C TYR A 45 -10.12 -8.10 5.46
N VAL A 46 -11.40 -8.21 5.13
CA VAL A 46 -11.90 -7.80 3.81
C VAL A 46 -11.67 -6.31 3.59
N SER A 47 -11.88 -5.47 4.60
CA SER A 47 -11.60 -4.04 4.50
C SER A 47 -10.14 -3.76 4.22
N LEU A 48 -9.24 -4.47 4.91
CA LEU A 48 -7.79 -4.36 4.71
C LEU A 48 -7.40 -4.80 3.29
N ARG A 49 -7.90 -5.96 2.86
CA ARG A 49 -7.61 -6.47 1.53
C ARG A 49 -8.09 -5.51 0.44
N ASP A 50 -9.30 -4.99 0.55
CA ASP A 50 -9.85 -4.06 -0.42
C ASP A 50 -9.04 -2.76 -0.46
N ALA A 51 -8.60 -2.27 0.69
CA ALA A 51 -7.74 -1.10 0.76
C ALA A 51 -6.40 -1.35 0.06
N TYR A 52 -5.80 -2.52 0.28
CA TYR A 52 -4.55 -2.92 -0.39
C TYR A 52 -4.73 -2.99 -1.90
N GLU A 53 -5.74 -3.72 -2.38
CA GLU A 53 -5.96 -3.91 -3.81
C GLU A 53 -6.26 -2.60 -4.52
N ARG A 54 -7.05 -1.73 -3.89
CA ARG A 54 -7.38 -0.42 -4.44
C ARG A 54 -6.12 0.43 -4.59
N LEU A 55 -5.30 0.50 -3.55
CA LEU A 55 -4.06 1.28 -3.57
C LEU A 55 -3.10 0.73 -4.62
N TYR A 56 -2.82 -0.57 -4.57
CA TYR A 56 -1.89 -1.22 -5.50
C TYR A 56 -2.32 -1.04 -6.94
N ARG A 57 -3.59 -1.27 -7.22
CA ARG A 57 -4.15 -1.13 -8.58
C ARG A 57 -4.06 0.30 -9.08
N TYR A 58 -4.44 1.28 -8.26
CA TYR A 58 -4.35 2.68 -8.65
C TYR A 58 -2.90 3.07 -8.97
N GLU A 59 -1.99 2.78 -8.07
CA GLU A 59 -0.58 3.16 -8.25
C GLU A 59 0.07 2.41 -9.40
N SER A 60 -0.30 1.16 -9.60
CA SER A 60 0.17 0.36 -10.74
C SER A 60 -0.27 0.94 -12.09
N LEU A 61 -1.53 1.34 -12.19
CA LEU A 61 -2.09 1.87 -13.43
C LEU A 61 -1.68 3.32 -13.69
N ARG A 62 -1.68 4.16 -12.67
CA ARG A 62 -1.41 5.58 -12.78
C ARG A 62 0.06 5.93 -12.66
N ARG A 63 0.85 5.05 -12.05
CA ARG A 63 2.26 5.27 -11.76
C ARG A 63 2.48 6.56 -10.96
N GLU A 64 1.58 6.80 -10.02
CA GLU A 64 1.68 7.92 -9.09
C GLU A 64 1.21 7.49 -7.71
N ALA A 65 1.77 8.11 -6.66
CA ALA A 65 1.44 7.81 -5.28
C ALA A 65 0.05 8.32 -4.92
N ASN A 66 -0.68 7.53 -4.13
CA ASN A 66 -1.95 7.94 -3.56
C ASN A 66 -1.84 7.97 -2.04
N VAL A 67 -1.48 9.11 -1.49
CA VAL A 67 -1.22 9.27 -0.06
C VAL A 67 -2.48 9.00 0.79
N PRO A 68 -3.66 9.56 0.47
CA PRO A 68 -4.85 9.28 1.27
C PRO A 68 -5.22 7.80 1.32
N TRP A 69 -5.09 7.09 0.22
CA TRP A 69 -5.39 5.65 0.20
C TRP A 69 -4.33 4.83 0.94
N ARG A 70 -3.08 5.30 0.95
CA ARG A 70 -2.04 4.65 1.76
C ARG A 70 -2.30 4.85 3.24
N GLU A 71 -2.74 6.02 3.65
CA GLU A 71 -3.15 6.28 5.02
C GLU A 71 -4.33 5.39 5.43
N HIS A 72 -5.28 5.21 4.53
CA HIS A 72 -6.42 4.31 4.76
C HIS A 72 -5.96 2.86 4.92
N LEU A 73 -5.03 2.40 4.08
CA LEU A 73 -4.44 1.06 4.22
C LEU A 73 -3.77 0.88 5.60
N ASN A 74 -2.99 1.87 6.02
CA ASN A 74 -2.37 1.86 7.34
C ASN A 74 -3.42 1.78 8.46
N THR A 75 -4.48 2.55 8.35
CA THR A 75 -5.57 2.54 9.35
C THR A 75 -6.22 1.16 9.44
N CYS A 76 -6.55 0.56 8.30
CA CYS A 76 -7.15 -0.78 8.28
C CYS A 76 -6.21 -1.84 8.86
N TYR A 77 -4.93 -1.76 8.52
CA TYR A 77 -3.94 -2.70 9.05
C TYR A 77 -3.75 -2.54 10.55
N ASP A 78 -3.58 -1.32 11.02
CA ASP A 78 -3.37 -1.05 12.44
C ASP A 78 -4.58 -1.50 13.27
N GLU A 79 -5.79 -1.29 12.78
CA GLU A 79 -7.01 -1.74 13.45
C GLU A 79 -7.06 -3.27 13.53
N PHE A 80 -6.76 -3.96 12.44
CA PHE A 80 -6.75 -5.42 12.43
C PHE A 80 -5.73 -5.97 13.42
N VAL A 81 -4.50 -5.47 13.38
CA VAL A 81 -3.41 -5.96 14.23
C VAL A 81 -3.67 -5.64 15.71
N MET A 82 -4.20 -4.46 15.98
CA MET A 82 -4.54 -4.07 17.36
C MET A 82 -5.57 -5.02 17.97
N ARG A 83 -6.55 -5.46 17.19
CA ARG A 83 -7.65 -6.29 17.68
C ARG A 83 -7.35 -7.78 17.61
N TYR A 84 -6.63 -8.24 16.61
CA TYR A 84 -6.48 -9.68 16.33
C TYR A 84 -5.04 -10.16 16.18
N GLY A 85 -4.07 -9.26 16.23
CA GLY A 85 -2.66 -9.60 16.02
C GLY A 85 -2.25 -9.61 14.56
N ASN A 86 -1.00 -9.97 14.31
CA ASN A 86 -0.42 -9.93 12.98
C ASN A 86 -1.14 -10.88 12.01
N LEU A 87 -1.15 -10.50 10.73
CA LEU A 87 -1.76 -11.31 9.68
C LEU A 87 -1.11 -12.69 9.58
N ASN A 88 0.21 -12.75 9.76
CA ASN A 88 0.97 -13.99 9.72
C ASN A 88 0.95 -14.75 11.03
N ALA A 89 0.29 -14.25 12.06
CA ALA A 89 0.11 -14.99 13.29
C ALA A 89 -0.72 -16.25 13.03
N LYS A 90 -0.37 -17.33 13.72
CA LYS A 90 -0.96 -18.65 13.49
C LYS A 90 -2.50 -18.63 13.48
N GLN A 91 -3.10 -17.87 14.40
CA GLN A 91 -4.56 -17.77 14.50
C GLN A 91 -5.22 -17.01 13.34
N ASN A 92 -4.45 -16.25 12.56
CA ASN A 92 -4.96 -15.43 11.46
C ASN A 92 -4.65 -15.99 10.08
N VAL A 93 -3.56 -16.74 9.92
CA VAL A 93 -3.16 -17.28 8.62
C VAL A 93 -4.26 -18.11 7.99
N LYS A 94 -4.96 -18.90 8.77
CA LYS A 94 -6.04 -19.76 8.26
C LYS A 94 -7.14 -18.94 7.61
N LEU A 95 -7.57 -17.86 8.24
CA LEU A 95 -8.57 -16.95 7.67
C LEU A 95 -8.06 -16.31 6.38
N VAL A 96 -6.85 -15.77 6.41
CA VAL A 96 -6.27 -15.08 5.25
C VAL A 96 -6.15 -16.04 4.07
N MET A 97 -5.74 -17.26 4.30
CA MET A 97 -5.59 -18.26 3.24
C MET A 97 -6.92 -18.81 2.71
N MET A 98 -8.03 -18.53 3.37
CA MET A 98 -9.36 -18.80 2.82
C MET A 98 -9.70 -17.88 1.64
N ASP A 99 -9.11 -16.71 1.58
CA ASP A 99 -9.30 -15.76 0.51
C ASP A 99 -8.39 -16.06 -0.68
N ALA A 100 -8.91 -15.97 -1.90
CA ALA A 100 -8.14 -16.24 -3.11
C ALA A 100 -6.89 -15.36 -3.25
N GLY A 101 -6.94 -14.13 -2.73
CA GLY A 101 -5.81 -13.21 -2.73
C GLY A 101 -4.97 -13.20 -1.46
N GLY A 102 -5.18 -14.18 -0.57
CA GLY A 102 -4.60 -14.14 0.76
C GLY A 102 -3.08 -14.13 0.83
N ARG A 103 -2.41 -14.77 -0.12
CA ARG A 103 -0.94 -14.78 -0.15
C ARG A 103 -0.37 -13.38 -0.31
N ASP A 104 -0.99 -12.56 -1.14
CA ASP A 104 -0.55 -11.18 -1.34
C ASP A 104 -0.73 -10.37 -0.06
N ILE A 105 -1.78 -10.66 0.69
CA ILE A 105 -2.04 -9.97 1.95
C ILE A 105 -1.06 -10.40 3.04
N LEU A 106 -0.67 -11.66 3.08
CA LEU A 106 0.37 -12.11 4.01
C LEU A 106 1.70 -11.41 3.77
N SER A 107 1.98 -11.02 2.52
CA SER A 107 3.21 -10.29 2.17
C SER A 107 3.21 -8.82 2.63
N LEU A 108 2.11 -8.32 3.20
CA LEU A 108 2.07 -7.00 3.82
C LEU A 108 2.91 -6.93 5.11
N GLU A 109 3.30 -8.07 5.62
CA GLU A 109 4.20 -8.16 6.76
C GLU A 109 5.46 -8.92 6.39
N ARG A 110 6.60 -8.46 6.88
CA ARG A 110 7.86 -9.19 6.74
C ARG A 110 8.45 -9.44 8.11
N MET A 111 9.33 -10.42 8.19
CA MET A 111 9.98 -10.79 9.44
C MET A 111 11.30 -10.03 9.58
N GLU A 112 11.44 -9.30 10.67
CA GLU A 112 12.70 -8.66 11.06
C GLU A 112 12.98 -8.92 12.53
N ASN A 113 14.13 -9.47 12.83
CA ASN A 113 14.55 -9.74 14.21
C ASN A 113 13.51 -10.52 15.02
N GLY A 114 12.86 -11.49 14.39
CA GLY A 114 11.85 -12.32 15.04
C GLY A 114 10.48 -11.68 15.21
N LYS A 115 10.28 -10.48 14.66
CA LYS A 115 9.01 -9.76 14.74
C LYS A 115 8.47 -9.44 13.35
N PHE A 116 7.15 -9.41 13.23
CA PHE A 116 6.51 -8.96 12.00
C PHE A 116 6.49 -7.43 11.96
N VAL A 117 6.94 -6.89 10.83
CA VAL A 117 6.93 -5.46 10.57
C VAL A 117 6.20 -5.17 9.27
N LYS A 118 5.75 -3.94 9.10
CA LYS A 118 5.06 -3.51 7.89
C LYS A 118 5.97 -3.58 6.67
N ALA A 119 5.44 -4.11 5.58
CA ALA A 119 6.13 -4.08 4.28
C ALA A 119 6.19 -2.65 3.72
N ASP A 120 6.98 -2.48 2.66
CA ASP A 120 7.28 -1.15 2.12
C ASP A 120 6.05 -0.41 1.58
N ILE A 121 5.00 -1.13 1.15
CA ILE A 121 3.80 -0.50 0.60
C ILE A 121 3.11 0.44 1.60
N PHE A 122 3.31 0.24 2.89
CA PHE A 122 2.76 1.12 3.92
C PHE A 122 3.44 2.48 3.94
N GLU A 123 4.62 2.59 3.34
CA GLU A 123 5.43 3.80 3.33
C GLU A 123 5.45 4.49 1.98
N HIS A 124 5.50 3.72 0.89
CA HIS A 124 5.64 4.25 -0.47
C HIS A 124 5.10 3.27 -1.51
N PRO A 125 4.89 3.74 -2.76
CA PRO A 125 4.50 2.84 -3.85
C PRO A 125 5.52 1.73 -4.09
N VAL A 126 5.03 0.54 -4.45
CA VAL A 126 5.89 -0.62 -4.76
C VAL A 126 5.58 -1.20 -6.13
N SER A 127 4.50 -0.76 -6.78
CA SER A 127 4.04 -1.31 -8.04
C SER A 127 4.68 -0.72 -9.28
N PHE A 128 5.41 0.38 -9.12
CA PHE A 128 6.18 0.97 -10.20
C PHE A 128 7.55 1.37 -9.67
N ALA A 129 8.53 1.29 -10.57
CA ALA A 129 9.86 1.70 -10.22
C ALA A 129 9.90 3.21 -10.14
N VAL A 130 9.97 3.72 -8.95
CA VAL A 130 10.42 5.08 -8.74
C VAL A 130 11.93 4.99 -8.81
N GLU A 131 12.40 5.09 -10.03
CA GLU A 131 13.79 4.82 -10.39
C GLU A 131 14.82 5.57 -9.57
N SER A 132 14.37 6.59 -8.95
CA SER A 132 15.22 7.49 -8.22
C SER A 132 15.19 7.29 -6.73
N HIS A 133 14.47 6.31 -6.27
CA HIS A 133 14.34 6.13 -4.87
C HIS A 133 15.59 5.82 -4.17
N ALA A 134 16.25 4.94 -4.74
CA ALA A 134 17.37 4.45 -4.05
C ALA A 134 18.56 5.28 -4.45
N ASN A 135 19.25 5.84 -3.52
CA ASN A 135 20.63 6.24 -3.72
C ASN A 135 20.88 7.48 -4.54
N VAL A 136 19.97 8.42 -4.51
CA VAL A 136 20.33 9.76 -4.94
C VAL A 136 21.19 10.36 -3.83
N GLY A 137 22.48 10.43 -4.07
CA GLY A 137 23.45 10.84 -3.05
C GLY A 137 23.56 12.35 -2.85
N SER A 138 22.96 13.16 -3.74
CA SER A 138 23.10 14.60 -3.68
C SER A 138 21.81 15.33 -4.07
N PRO A 139 21.64 16.58 -3.60
CA PRO A 139 20.51 17.41 -4.04
C PRO A 139 20.46 17.67 -5.55
N GLU A 140 21.61 17.73 -6.20
CA GLU A 140 21.70 17.92 -7.66
C GLU A 140 21.14 16.72 -8.41
N GLU A 141 21.43 15.52 -7.95
CA GLU A 141 20.86 14.30 -8.51
C GLU A 141 19.36 14.23 -8.28
N ALA A 142 18.89 14.67 -7.10
CA ALA A 142 17.47 14.76 -6.81
C ALA A 142 16.77 15.75 -7.73
N LEU A 143 17.38 16.88 -8.02
CA LEU A 143 16.86 17.86 -8.96
C LEU A 143 16.70 17.26 -10.35
N SER A 144 17.73 16.59 -10.85
CA SER A 144 17.69 15.90 -12.14
C SER A 144 16.59 14.85 -12.19
N ALA A 145 16.47 14.04 -11.14
CA ALA A 145 15.42 13.02 -11.05
C ALA A 145 14.02 13.63 -11.04
N SER A 146 13.82 14.73 -10.32
CA SER A 146 12.56 15.44 -10.26
C SER A 146 12.18 16.01 -11.63
N LEU A 147 13.13 16.64 -12.32
CA LEU A 147 12.91 17.19 -13.65
C LEU A 147 12.59 16.11 -14.67
N ASN A 148 13.26 14.96 -14.59
CA ASN A 148 13.00 13.84 -15.49
C ASN A 148 11.63 13.21 -15.25
N LYS A 149 11.18 13.13 -14.00
CA LYS A 149 9.91 12.49 -13.68
C LYS A 149 8.72 13.42 -13.82
N TYR A 150 8.84 14.67 -13.36
CA TYR A 150 7.72 15.59 -13.27
C TYR A 150 7.83 16.78 -14.22
N GLY A 151 8.99 17.00 -14.85
CA GLY A 151 9.24 18.18 -15.67
C GLY A 151 9.41 19.47 -14.87
N THR A 152 9.33 19.38 -13.53
CA THR A 152 9.46 20.53 -12.63
C THR A 152 10.17 20.10 -11.34
N VAL A 153 10.54 21.08 -10.54
CA VAL A 153 11.12 20.85 -9.22
C VAL A 153 9.98 20.45 -8.26
N ASN A 154 10.03 19.22 -7.77
CA ASN A 154 9.10 18.71 -6.77
C ASN A 154 9.88 18.43 -5.48
N LEU A 155 9.79 19.31 -4.50
CA LEU A 155 10.56 19.22 -3.27
C LEU A 155 10.19 18.00 -2.42
N ASP A 156 8.93 17.62 -2.41
CA ASP A 156 8.50 16.45 -1.64
C ASP A 156 9.12 15.17 -2.21
N TYR A 157 9.11 15.03 -3.53
CA TYR A 157 9.75 13.91 -4.20
C TYR A 157 11.26 13.88 -3.96
N MET A 158 11.91 15.05 -4.05
CA MET A 158 13.34 15.18 -3.82
C MET A 158 13.71 14.81 -2.39
N ARG A 159 12.89 15.18 -1.41
CA ARG A 159 13.10 14.77 -0.02
C ARG A 159 13.03 13.27 0.16
N GLU A 160 12.04 12.63 -0.48
CA GLU A 160 11.88 11.19 -0.40
C GLU A 160 13.10 10.43 -0.89
N ILE A 161 13.68 10.89 -1.98
CA ILE A 161 14.82 10.18 -2.62
C ILE A 161 16.17 10.52 -2.03
N THR A 162 16.30 11.65 -1.31
CA THR A 162 17.56 12.06 -0.70
C THR A 162 17.59 11.94 0.81
N ASP A 163 16.43 11.73 1.42
CA ASP A 163 16.26 11.77 2.88
C ASP A 163 16.74 13.09 3.49
N SER A 164 16.64 14.15 2.71
CA SER A 164 17.05 15.50 3.11
C SER A 164 15.83 16.34 3.50
N THR A 165 16.06 17.40 4.28
CA THR A 165 15.00 18.35 4.59
C THR A 165 14.71 19.25 3.39
N ALA A 166 13.51 19.83 3.33
CA ALA A 166 13.17 20.78 2.28
C ALA A 166 14.08 22.00 2.32
N GLU A 167 14.48 22.42 3.51
CA GLU A 167 15.39 23.56 3.70
C GLU A 167 16.77 23.28 3.12
N ASP A 168 17.33 22.10 3.37
CA ASP A 168 18.60 21.69 2.80
C ASP A 168 18.56 21.65 1.28
N LEU A 169 17.48 21.13 0.70
CA LEU A 169 17.30 21.09 -0.74
C LEU A 169 17.21 22.49 -1.35
N LEU A 170 16.46 23.38 -0.71
CA LEU A 170 16.34 24.77 -1.18
C LEU A 170 17.68 25.49 -1.14
N THR A 171 18.46 25.31 -0.08
CA THR A 171 19.79 25.89 0.04
C THR A 171 20.71 25.43 -1.08
N ALA A 172 20.73 24.12 -1.34
CA ALA A 172 21.54 23.55 -2.41
C ALA A 172 21.12 24.07 -3.79
N LEU A 173 19.84 24.18 -4.04
CA LEU A 173 19.31 24.68 -5.32
C LEU A 173 19.63 26.16 -5.53
N GLN A 174 19.55 26.96 -4.48
CA GLN A 174 19.90 28.38 -4.56
C GLN A 174 21.39 28.58 -4.90
N GLY A 175 22.27 27.82 -4.27
CA GLY A 175 23.68 27.85 -4.61
C GLY A 175 23.96 27.47 -6.05
N ARG A 176 23.30 26.46 -6.57
CA ARG A 176 23.44 26.03 -7.95
C ARG A 176 22.93 27.07 -8.94
N ARG A 177 21.80 27.72 -8.65
CA ARG A 177 21.28 28.80 -9.48
C ARG A 177 22.24 29.96 -9.57
N SER A 178 22.87 30.33 -8.48
CA SER A 178 23.87 31.39 -8.46
C SER A 178 25.04 31.05 -9.36
N GLU A 179 25.52 29.83 -9.37
CA GLU A 179 26.59 29.37 -10.23
C GLU A 179 26.19 29.41 -11.69
N GLU A 180 24.96 29.00 -12.03
CA GLU A 180 24.45 29.05 -13.40
C GLU A 180 24.32 30.48 -13.92
N HIS A 181 23.96 31.43 -13.06
CA HIS A 181 23.84 32.83 -13.45
C HIS A 181 25.18 33.51 -13.70
N THR A 182 26.24 33.01 -13.10
CA THR A 182 27.57 33.59 -13.26
C THR A 182 28.33 33.01 -14.44
N SER A 183 27.83 31.98 -15.02
CA SER A 183 28.39 31.37 -16.20
C SER A 183 27.68 31.84 -17.47
#